data_7b4a46ea83c224d828e56c294737cdb4
#
_entry.id   7b4a46ea83c224d828e56c294737cdb4
#
_cell.length_a   1.000
_cell.length_b   1.000
_cell.length_c   1.000
_cell.angle_alpha   90.00
_cell.angle_beta   90.00
_cell.angle_gamma   90.00
#
_symmetry.space_group_name_H-M   'P 1'
#
loop_
_entity.id
_entity.type
_entity.pdbx_description
1 polymer ?
#
loop_
_entity_poly.entity_id
_entity_poly.type
_entity_poly.pdbx_seq_one_letter_code
_entity_poly.pdbx_strand_id
1 'polypeptide(L)'
;MLVFNSLSKRSSVPGLRSGFVAGDPALIDAFRLYRTYHGCALPVHVQKASIAAWDDDRYPLENRRLYRAKFDAVIPILMPALRVDRPLAGFYLWPDVAGDDELFARDLYAEENVVVLPGSYLGRDSGAGNPGRGRIRISLVAPLTDCIDAARRIRRFIESRQP
;
A
#
# COMPACT_ATOMS: atom_id res chain seq x y z
N MET A 1 -19.88 -14.13 2.75
CA MET A 1 -18.61 -13.36 2.63
C MET A 1 -18.39 -13.04 1.15
N LEU A 2 -17.85 -11.84 0.84
CA LEU A 2 -17.40 -11.47 -0.52
C LEU A 2 -15.90 -11.22 -0.51
N VAL A 3 -15.21 -11.67 -1.55
CA VAL A 3 -13.79 -11.45 -1.81
C VAL A 3 -13.67 -10.57 -3.05
N PHE A 4 -12.96 -9.45 -2.92
CA PHE A 4 -12.65 -8.56 -4.03
C PHE A 4 -11.18 -8.69 -4.41
N ASN A 5 -10.89 -8.79 -5.68
CA ASN A 5 -9.52 -8.77 -6.18
C ASN A 5 -9.41 -7.88 -7.43
N SER A 6 -8.20 -7.39 -7.70
CA SER A 6 -7.97 -6.43 -8.78
C SER A 6 -6.64 -6.67 -9.47
N LEU A 7 -6.59 -6.46 -10.77
CA LEU A 7 -5.37 -6.46 -11.56
C LEU A 7 -4.46 -5.25 -11.27
N SER A 8 -5.00 -4.19 -10.64
CA SER A 8 -4.26 -2.95 -10.37
C SER A 8 -2.94 -3.18 -9.62
N LYS A 9 -2.94 -4.09 -8.64
CA LYS A 9 -1.75 -4.39 -7.83
C LYS A 9 -1.19 -5.80 -8.10
N ARG A 10 -2.05 -6.76 -8.49
CA ARG A 10 -1.60 -8.10 -8.86
C ARG A 10 -0.68 -8.07 -10.08
N SER A 11 -1.10 -7.35 -11.14
CA SER A 11 -0.43 -7.35 -12.44
C SER A 11 0.08 -5.96 -12.88
N SER A 12 0.08 -4.98 -11.96
CA SER A 12 0.52 -3.58 -12.19
C SER A 12 -0.13 -2.90 -13.40
N VAL A 13 -1.40 -3.21 -13.66
CA VAL A 13 -2.20 -2.61 -14.74
C VAL A 13 -3.42 -1.84 -14.20
N PRO A 14 -3.21 -0.81 -13.36
CA PRO A 14 -4.31 -0.07 -12.74
C PRO A 14 -5.20 0.65 -13.78
N GLY A 15 -4.65 1.00 -14.94
CA GLY A 15 -5.37 1.67 -16.03
C GLY A 15 -6.48 0.83 -16.63
N LEU A 16 -6.39 -0.50 -16.60
CA LEU A 16 -7.45 -1.38 -17.10
C LEU A 16 -8.75 -1.32 -16.29
N ARG A 17 -8.74 -0.79 -15.07
CA ARG A 17 -9.90 -0.72 -14.16
C ARG A 17 -10.61 -2.07 -14.01
N SER A 18 -9.85 -3.17 -14.00
CA SER A 18 -10.35 -4.55 -13.98
C SER A 18 -10.10 -5.24 -12.64
N GLY A 19 -11.08 -6.01 -12.24
CA GLY A 19 -11.07 -6.84 -11.05
C GLY A 19 -12.28 -7.78 -11.06
N PHE A 20 -12.40 -8.58 -10.03
CA PHE A 20 -13.56 -9.45 -9.82
C PHE A 20 -14.01 -9.44 -8.36
N VAL A 21 -15.25 -9.89 -8.17
CA VAL A 21 -15.81 -10.25 -6.88
C VAL A 21 -16.26 -11.70 -6.91
N ALA A 22 -15.99 -12.43 -5.83
CA ALA A 22 -16.41 -13.81 -5.65
C ALA A 22 -16.91 -14.05 -4.23
N GLY A 23 -17.78 -15.02 -4.03
CA GLY A 23 -18.27 -15.37 -2.70
C GLY A 23 -19.65 -15.96 -2.69
N ASP A 24 -20.40 -15.69 -1.64
CA ASP A 24 -21.73 -16.18 -1.41
C ASP A 24 -22.67 -15.85 -2.59
N PRO A 25 -23.40 -16.83 -3.17
CA PRO A 25 -24.23 -16.61 -4.35
C PRO A 25 -25.32 -15.55 -4.15
N ALA A 26 -25.98 -15.52 -2.99
CA ALA A 26 -27.04 -14.55 -2.74
C ALA A 26 -26.49 -13.11 -2.66
N LEU A 27 -25.28 -12.95 -2.08
CA LEU A 27 -24.59 -11.67 -2.05
C LEU A 27 -24.08 -11.26 -3.44
N ILE A 28 -23.62 -12.21 -4.23
CA ILE A 28 -23.19 -11.96 -5.62
C ILE A 28 -24.39 -11.52 -6.49
N ASP A 29 -25.55 -12.13 -6.34
CA ASP A 29 -26.74 -11.73 -7.09
C ASP A 29 -27.19 -10.31 -6.72
N ALA A 30 -27.22 -9.98 -5.44
CA ALA A 30 -27.52 -8.63 -4.98
C ALA A 30 -26.48 -7.61 -5.48
N PHE A 31 -25.16 -7.95 -5.41
CA PHE A 31 -24.10 -7.11 -5.93
C PHE A 31 -24.19 -6.90 -7.44
N ARG A 32 -24.52 -7.95 -8.20
CA ARG A 32 -24.71 -7.88 -9.66
C ARG A 32 -25.85 -6.93 -10.02
N LEU A 33 -26.99 -7.03 -9.31
CA LEU A 33 -28.11 -6.11 -9.50
C LEU A 33 -27.69 -4.66 -9.20
N TYR A 34 -27.01 -4.43 -8.06
CA TYR A 34 -26.50 -3.10 -7.71
C TYR A 34 -25.57 -2.55 -8.79
N ARG A 35 -24.67 -3.38 -9.34
CA ARG A 35 -23.72 -2.99 -10.40
C ARG A 35 -24.40 -2.59 -11.72
N THR A 36 -25.62 -3.04 -11.96
CA THR A 36 -26.41 -2.62 -13.15
C THR A 36 -26.66 -1.11 -13.12
N TYR A 37 -26.80 -0.52 -11.94
CA TYR A 37 -27.09 0.90 -11.75
C TYR A 37 -25.82 1.74 -11.39
N HIS A 38 -24.81 1.11 -10.78
CA HIS A 38 -23.60 1.76 -10.28
C HIS A 38 -22.33 1.22 -10.96
N GLY A 39 -22.17 1.52 -12.21
CA GLY A 39 -20.98 1.17 -12.98
C GLY A 39 -21.31 0.81 -14.41
N CYS A 40 -20.28 0.46 -15.16
CA CYS A 40 -20.40 0.02 -16.55
C CYS A 40 -19.66 -1.30 -16.77
N ALA A 41 -20.03 -1.99 -17.85
CA ALA A 41 -19.27 -3.15 -18.32
C ALA A 41 -17.91 -2.72 -18.83
N LEU A 42 -16.90 -3.57 -18.64
CA LEU A 42 -15.58 -3.34 -19.22
C LEU A 42 -15.66 -3.47 -20.75
N PRO A 43 -14.98 -2.59 -21.50
CA PRO A 43 -14.84 -2.74 -22.95
C PRO A 43 -14.22 -4.10 -23.32
N VAL A 44 -14.58 -4.66 -24.47
CA VAL A 44 -14.14 -6.01 -24.88
C VAL A 44 -12.62 -6.16 -24.92
N HIS A 45 -11.90 -5.15 -25.39
CA HIS A 45 -10.43 -5.18 -25.41
C HIS A 45 -9.84 -5.23 -23.99
N VAL A 46 -10.43 -4.53 -23.02
CA VAL A 46 -10.03 -4.60 -21.62
C VAL A 46 -10.31 -5.97 -21.03
N GLN A 47 -11.46 -6.59 -21.36
CA GLN A 47 -11.78 -7.96 -20.92
C GLN A 47 -10.75 -8.96 -21.44
N LYS A 48 -10.38 -8.90 -22.74
CA LYS A 48 -9.35 -9.76 -23.32
C LYS A 48 -7.97 -9.57 -22.66
N ALA A 49 -7.55 -8.32 -22.44
CA ALA A 49 -6.33 -8.02 -21.73
C ALA A 49 -6.36 -8.53 -20.27
N SER A 50 -7.53 -8.44 -19.61
CA SER A 50 -7.73 -8.95 -18.25
C SER A 50 -7.58 -10.46 -18.17
N ILE A 51 -8.15 -11.20 -19.11
CA ILE A 51 -8.01 -12.66 -19.21
C ILE A 51 -6.53 -13.02 -19.29
N ALA A 52 -5.79 -12.44 -20.24
CA ALA A 52 -4.37 -12.68 -20.38
C ALA A 52 -3.57 -12.37 -19.11
N ALA A 53 -3.93 -11.28 -18.40
CA ALA A 53 -3.27 -10.91 -17.15
C ALA A 53 -3.63 -11.84 -15.98
N TRP A 54 -4.83 -12.40 -15.94
CA TRP A 54 -5.21 -13.40 -14.93
C TRP A 54 -4.56 -14.76 -15.16
N ASP A 55 -4.31 -15.12 -16.41
CA ASP A 55 -3.66 -16.38 -16.81
C ASP A 55 -2.11 -16.33 -16.64
N ASP A 56 -1.52 -15.16 -16.41
CA ASP A 56 -0.07 -15.03 -16.16
C ASP A 56 0.24 -14.91 -14.66
N ASP A 57 0.77 -15.98 -14.09
CA ASP A 57 1.26 -16.02 -12.71
C ASP A 57 2.74 -15.66 -12.56
N ARG A 58 3.52 -15.59 -13.64
CA ARG A 58 4.96 -15.31 -13.60
C ARG A 58 5.21 -13.89 -13.09
N TYR A 59 4.48 -12.91 -13.61
CA TYR A 59 4.62 -11.51 -13.19
C TYR A 59 4.29 -11.31 -11.69
N PRO A 60 3.15 -11.78 -11.15
CA PRO A 60 2.88 -11.67 -9.72
C PRO A 60 3.90 -12.35 -8.82
N LEU A 61 4.45 -13.50 -9.23
CA LEU A 61 5.47 -14.21 -8.46
C LEU A 61 6.78 -13.40 -8.39
N GLU A 62 7.24 -12.88 -9.52
CA GLU A 62 8.44 -12.04 -9.56
C GLU A 62 8.24 -10.73 -8.79
N ASN A 63 7.09 -10.08 -8.93
CA ASN A 63 6.76 -8.86 -8.20
C ASN A 63 6.79 -9.09 -6.67
N ARG A 64 6.24 -10.22 -6.20
CA ARG A 64 6.32 -10.61 -4.77
C ARG A 64 7.76 -10.82 -4.32
N ARG A 65 8.61 -11.43 -5.15
CA ARG A 65 10.04 -11.60 -4.86
C ARG A 65 10.74 -10.26 -4.68
N LEU A 66 10.48 -9.31 -5.58
CA LEU A 66 11.05 -7.97 -5.52
C LEU A 66 10.60 -7.22 -4.24
N TYR A 67 9.33 -7.29 -3.88
CA TYR A 67 8.85 -6.65 -2.64
C TYR A 67 9.40 -7.31 -1.37
N ARG A 68 9.55 -8.63 -1.33
CA ARG A 68 10.20 -9.31 -0.21
C ARG A 68 11.63 -8.80 -0.02
N ALA A 69 12.41 -8.69 -1.10
CA ALA A 69 13.76 -8.16 -1.04
C ALA A 69 13.81 -6.72 -0.50
N LYS A 70 12.82 -5.88 -0.84
CA LYS A 70 12.72 -4.52 -0.29
C LYS A 70 12.42 -4.53 1.21
N PHE A 71 11.48 -5.37 1.68
CA PHE A 71 11.23 -5.51 3.11
C PHE A 71 12.46 -6.02 3.86
N ASP A 72 13.14 -7.03 3.33
CA ASP A 72 14.34 -7.61 3.93
C ASP A 72 15.47 -6.59 4.08
N ALA A 73 15.60 -5.67 3.12
CA ALA A 73 16.62 -4.64 3.16
C ALA A 73 16.24 -3.42 4.03
N VAL A 74 14.99 -2.98 3.96
CA VAL A 74 14.54 -1.70 4.57
C VAL A 74 14.24 -1.84 6.05
N ILE A 75 13.55 -2.91 6.47
CA ILE A 75 13.12 -3.07 7.86
C ILE A 75 14.30 -3.04 8.84
N PRO A 76 15.41 -3.76 8.63
CA PRO A 76 16.55 -3.72 9.55
C PRO A 76 17.21 -2.33 9.67
N ILE A 77 17.11 -1.50 8.62
CA ILE A 77 17.64 -0.14 8.65
C ILE A 77 16.77 0.75 9.54
N LEU A 78 15.43 0.59 9.48
CA LEU A 78 14.50 1.42 10.24
C LEU A 78 14.36 1.00 11.71
N MET A 79 14.39 -0.31 12.00
CA MET A 79 14.13 -0.85 13.35
C MET A 79 14.91 -0.24 14.51
N PRO A 80 16.18 0.19 14.37
CA PRO A 80 16.89 0.85 15.46
C PRO A 80 16.28 2.19 15.90
N ALA A 81 15.62 2.90 14.97
CA ALA A 81 15.04 4.23 15.23
C ALA A 81 13.51 4.22 15.25
N LEU A 82 12.89 3.23 14.63
CA LEU A 82 11.45 3.20 14.41
C LEU A 82 10.92 1.77 14.49
N ARG A 83 9.95 1.53 15.37
CA ARG A 83 9.31 0.21 15.45
C ARG A 83 8.52 -0.09 14.17
N VAL A 84 8.98 -1.07 13.42
CA VAL A 84 8.38 -1.47 12.15
C VAL A 84 8.04 -2.95 12.18
N ASP A 85 6.75 -3.29 12.08
CA ASP A 85 6.31 -4.67 11.91
C ASP A 85 6.33 -5.05 10.44
N ARG A 86 6.77 -6.28 10.14
CA ARG A 86 6.73 -6.81 8.78
C ARG A 86 5.28 -7.15 8.39
N PRO A 87 4.72 -6.55 7.34
CA PRO A 87 3.37 -6.88 6.93
C PRO A 87 3.31 -8.27 6.27
N LEU A 88 2.18 -8.96 6.44
CA LEU A 88 1.93 -10.26 5.81
C LEU A 88 1.79 -10.14 4.28
N ALA A 89 1.36 -8.99 3.79
CA ALA A 89 1.12 -8.71 2.37
C ALA A 89 1.22 -7.23 2.05
N GLY A 90 1.18 -6.90 0.74
CA GLY A 90 1.24 -5.52 0.26
C GLY A 90 2.67 -5.03 0.05
N PHE A 91 2.83 -3.70 0.02
CA PHE A 91 4.10 -3.02 -0.25
C PHE A 91 4.24 -1.74 0.58
N TYR A 92 3.52 -1.67 1.70
CA TYR A 92 3.54 -0.56 2.65
C TYR A 92 4.12 -1.01 3.99
N LEU A 93 4.84 -0.10 4.65
CA LEU A 93 5.08 -0.14 6.07
C LEU A 93 4.17 0.87 6.76
N TRP A 94 3.76 0.57 8.00
CA TRP A 94 2.79 1.36 8.76
C TRP A 94 3.26 1.60 10.20
N PRO A 95 4.47 2.18 10.40
CA PRO A 95 5.02 2.40 11.72
C PRO A 95 4.33 3.53 12.49
N ASP A 96 4.46 3.46 13.82
CA ASP A 96 4.11 4.50 14.75
C ASP A 96 5.29 5.48 14.88
N VAL A 97 5.01 6.79 14.81
CA VAL A 97 6.02 7.86 14.95
C VAL A 97 5.98 8.56 16.31
N ALA A 98 5.19 8.02 17.24
CA ALA A 98 5.11 8.52 18.62
C ALA A 98 4.79 10.03 18.73
N GLY A 99 3.89 10.55 17.90
CA GLY A 99 3.55 11.97 17.94
C GLY A 99 2.66 12.43 16.79
N ASP A 100 2.86 13.66 16.38
CA ASP A 100 2.12 14.27 15.26
C ASP A 100 2.67 13.77 13.92
N ASP A 101 1.88 12.94 13.25
CA ASP A 101 2.23 12.31 11.98
C ASP A 101 2.29 13.30 10.81
N GLU A 102 1.52 14.38 10.87
CA GLU A 102 1.54 15.45 9.84
C GLU A 102 2.82 16.29 9.98
N LEU A 103 3.15 16.67 11.20
CA LEU A 103 4.38 17.38 11.51
C LEU A 103 5.61 16.54 11.14
N PHE A 104 5.61 15.26 11.51
CA PHE A 104 6.67 14.31 11.14
C PHE A 104 6.87 14.24 9.63
N ALA A 105 5.80 14.04 8.86
CA ALA A 105 5.88 13.91 7.40
C ALA A 105 6.37 15.21 6.73
N ARG A 106 5.91 16.37 7.21
CA ARG A 106 6.33 17.68 6.71
C ARG A 106 7.82 17.93 6.95
N ASP A 107 8.30 17.68 8.17
CA ASP A 107 9.68 17.95 8.56
C ASP A 107 10.64 16.94 7.91
N LEU A 108 10.26 15.67 7.79
CA LEU A 108 11.01 14.67 7.05
C LEU A 108 11.19 15.07 5.58
N TYR A 109 10.14 15.60 4.96
CA TYR A 109 10.25 16.12 3.59
C TYR A 109 11.18 17.32 3.50
N ALA A 110 11.06 18.28 4.42
CA ALA A 110 11.85 19.50 4.41
C ALA A 110 13.35 19.25 4.62
N GLU A 111 13.71 18.30 5.49
CA GLU A 111 15.10 18.07 5.89
C GLU A 111 15.79 16.96 5.09
N GLU A 112 15.06 15.91 4.75
CA GLU A 112 15.59 14.72 4.11
C GLU A 112 15.06 14.47 2.70
N ASN A 113 14.14 15.29 2.21
CA ASN A 113 13.50 15.14 0.89
C ASN A 113 12.89 13.72 0.68
N VAL A 114 12.27 13.19 1.74
CA VAL A 114 11.57 11.90 1.71
C VAL A 114 10.08 12.11 1.95
N VAL A 115 9.25 11.65 1.02
CA VAL A 115 7.80 11.76 1.11
C VAL A 115 7.21 10.50 1.73
N VAL A 116 6.49 10.69 2.84
CA VAL A 116 5.63 9.67 3.46
C VAL A 116 4.22 10.22 3.61
N LEU A 117 3.23 9.35 3.77
CA LEU A 117 1.87 9.80 3.93
C LEU A 117 1.46 9.76 5.41
N PRO A 118 1.00 10.88 5.99
CA PRO A 118 0.43 10.88 7.34
C PRO A 118 -0.73 9.91 7.45
N GLY A 119 -0.76 9.14 8.52
CA GLY A 119 -1.79 8.14 8.75
C GLY A 119 -3.14 8.77 9.08
N SER A 120 -3.15 9.93 9.73
CA SER A 120 -4.35 10.72 10.00
C SER A 120 -5.15 11.03 8.74
N TYR A 121 -4.50 11.20 7.58
CA TYR A 121 -5.17 11.41 6.29
C TYR A 121 -5.82 10.15 5.71
N LEU A 122 -5.45 8.98 6.20
CA LEU A 122 -5.99 7.69 5.75
C LEU A 122 -7.05 7.15 6.70
N GLY A 123 -7.05 7.62 7.93
CA GLY A 123 -8.04 7.30 8.93
C GLY A 123 -9.26 8.23 8.85
N ARG A 124 -10.37 7.79 9.41
CA ARG A 124 -11.55 8.62 9.63
C ARG A 124 -11.77 8.79 11.13
N ASP A 125 -12.05 10.00 11.56
CA ASP A 125 -12.43 10.26 12.95
C ASP A 125 -13.73 9.52 13.30
N SER A 126 -13.70 8.83 14.41
CA SER A 126 -14.83 8.10 15.00
C SER A 126 -14.89 8.41 16.48
N GLY A 127 -15.90 7.89 17.20
CA GLY A 127 -15.99 8.04 18.66
C GLY A 127 -14.77 7.52 19.43
N ALA A 128 -13.97 6.65 18.82
CA ALA A 128 -12.70 6.14 19.36
C ALA A 128 -11.46 6.92 18.85
N GLY A 129 -11.64 8.01 18.13
CA GLY A 129 -10.57 8.79 17.51
C GLY A 129 -10.19 8.33 16.10
N ASN A 130 -9.12 8.89 15.57
CA ASN A 130 -8.58 8.53 14.24
C ASN A 130 -7.54 7.40 14.37
N PRO A 131 -7.82 6.20 13.83
CA PRO A 131 -6.91 5.06 13.96
C PRO A 131 -5.58 5.22 13.20
N GLY A 132 -5.48 6.20 12.31
CA GLY A 132 -4.26 6.53 11.58
C GLY A 132 -3.36 7.54 12.28
N ARG A 133 -3.85 8.22 13.31
CA ARG A 133 -3.09 9.25 14.03
C ARG A 133 -1.81 8.69 14.65
N GLY A 134 -0.73 9.46 14.57
CA GLY A 134 0.58 9.05 15.06
C GLY A 134 1.28 7.98 14.23
N ARG A 135 0.78 7.70 13.02
CA ARG A 135 1.37 6.73 12.10
C ARG A 135 1.71 7.34 10.77
N ILE A 136 2.67 6.74 10.07
CA ILE A 136 2.99 7.11 8.69
C ILE A 136 2.90 5.88 7.78
N ARG A 137 2.55 6.13 6.51
CA ARG A 137 2.63 5.11 5.47
C ARG A 137 3.87 5.31 4.63
N ILE A 138 4.76 4.33 4.65
CA ILE A 138 5.95 4.27 3.79
C ILE A 138 5.64 3.30 2.65
N SER A 139 5.76 3.77 1.40
CA SER A 139 5.46 2.99 0.19
C SER A 139 6.76 2.52 -0.47
N LEU A 140 7.01 1.21 -0.52
CA LEU A 140 8.24 0.63 -1.07
C LEU A 140 8.15 0.40 -2.59
N VAL A 141 7.61 1.36 -3.34
CA VAL A 141 7.40 1.23 -4.81
C VAL A 141 8.64 1.61 -5.63
N ALA A 142 9.50 2.48 -5.13
CA ALA A 142 10.73 2.89 -5.79
C ALA A 142 11.71 1.70 -6.00
N PRO A 143 12.75 1.82 -6.83
CA PRO A 143 13.84 0.84 -6.90
C PRO A 143 14.42 0.49 -5.53
N LEU A 144 15.01 -0.70 -5.40
CA LEU A 144 15.54 -1.18 -4.10
C LEU A 144 16.59 -0.21 -3.52
N THR A 145 17.46 0.31 -4.35
CA THR A 145 18.50 1.31 -3.97
C THR A 145 17.90 2.55 -3.35
N ASP A 146 16.84 3.07 -3.95
CA ASP A 146 16.16 4.28 -3.52
C ASP A 146 15.38 4.04 -2.21
N CYS A 147 14.78 2.85 -2.08
CA CYS A 147 14.13 2.44 -0.83
C CYS A 147 15.14 2.34 0.33
N ILE A 148 16.34 1.82 0.07
CA ILE A 148 17.43 1.73 1.05
C ILE A 148 17.93 3.14 1.45
N ASP A 149 18.15 4.01 0.45
CA ASP A 149 18.57 5.38 0.71
C ASP A 149 17.54 6.16 1.53
N ALA A 150 16.26 6.08 1.13
CA ALA A 150 15.17 6.71 1.87
C ALA A 150 15.05 6.17 3.31
N ALA A 151 15.24 4.87 3.53
CA ALA A 151 15.23 4.28 4.87
C ALA A 151 16.37 4.83 5.75
N ARG A 152 17.58 5.00 5.19
CA ARG A 152 18.71 5.61 5.90
C ARG A 152 18.46 7.07 6.26
N ARG A 153 17.83 7.84 5.36
CA ARG A 153 17.44 9.24 5.61
C ARG A 153 16.38 9.32 6.71
N ILE A 154 15.35 8.50 6.67
CA ILE A 154 14.32 8.42 7.72
C ILE A 154 14.97 8.10 9.08
N ARG A 155 15.87 7.11 9.12
CA ARG A 155 16.58 6.76 10.34
C ARG A 155 17.40 7.94 10.88
N ARG A 156 18.22 8.59 10.05
CA ARG A 156 19.03 9.77 10.42
C ARG A 156 18.17 10.90 10.95
N PHE A 157 17.04 11.19 10.29
CA PHE A 157 16.07 12.18 10.71
C PHE A 157 15.52 11.92 12.12
N ILE A 158 15.21 10.67 12.43
CA ILE A 158 14.71 10.29 13.76
C ILE A 158 15.82 10.38 14.80
N GLU A 159 17.01 9.83 14.51
CA GLU A 159 18.16 9.83 15.41
C GLU A 159 18.62 11.26 15.74
N SER A 160 18.55 12.20 14.81
CA SER A 160 18.91 13.61 15.05
C SER A 160 17.96 14.35 16.01
N ARG A 161 16.79 13.79 16.31
CA ARG A 161 15.76 14.35 17.20
C ARG A 161 15.63 13.62 18.54
N GLN A 162 16.35 12.54 18.72
CA GLN A 162 16.45 11.88 20.03
C GLN A 162 17.43 12.67 20.89
N PRO A 163 17.07 12.98 22.14
CA PRO A 163 17.91 13.73 23.07
C PRO A 163 19.21 13.00 23.45
#